data_1a3d913f00d482e2d28efcd562a29335
#
_entry.id   1a3d913f00d482e2d28efcd562a29335
#
_cell.length_a   1.000
_cell.length_b   1.000
_cell.length_c   1.000
_cell.angle_alpha   90.00
_cell.angle_beta   90.00
_cell.angle_gamma   90.00
#
_symmetry.space_group_name_H-M   'P 1'
#
loop_
_entity.id
_entity.type
_entity.pdbx_description
1 polymer ?
#
loop_
_entity_poly.entity_id
_entity_poly.type
_entity_poly.pdbx_seq_one_letter_code
_entity_poly.pdbx_strand_id
1 'polypeptide(L)'
;MTEVLRTGEPQNEAKTGGDLFAAVYADPARLRQFARAMTGVSAGAAAALAAKFPWGRYHTLLDVGCAEGAVPVQIALSHEHITGGGFDLPVLEPVFEDYVESFNLGNRLQFHAGDFFADPLPSADVLVMGHILHDWNMDEKLVLLRKAHDALPDGGALIIYEAIIDDERRANAFGLLMSLNMLVETPGGFDYTGADGRRWMQEAGFGEARVEHLAGPDSMVVGIK
;
A
#
# COMPACT_ATOMS: atom_id res chain seq x y z
N MET A 1 -11.07 -21.71 -4.06
CA MET A 1 -10.70 -22.16 -2.70
C MET A 1 -10.22 -23.63 -2.66
N THR A 2 -11.03 -24.65 -3.01
CA THR A 2 -10.62 -26.08 -2.89
C THR A 2 -9.33 -26.40 -3.66
N GLU A 3 -9.16 -25.85 -4.86
CA GLU A 3 -7.98 -26.10 -5.69
C GLU A 3 -6.73 -25.40 -5.12
N VAL A 4 -6.86 -24.16 -4.67
CA VAL A 4 -5.78 -23.45 -3.97
C VAL A 4 -5.29 -24.23 -2.76
N LEU A 5 -6.21 -24.73 -1.91
CA LEU A 5 -5.84 -25.51 -0.72
C LEU A 5 -5.14 -26.85 -1.08
N ARG A 6 -5.39 -27.37 -2.28
CA ARG A 6 -4.77 -28.63 -2.74
C ARG A 6 -3.41 -28.40 -3.39
N THR A 7 -3.25 -27.34 -4.15
CA THR A 7 -2.06 -27.09 -4.99
C THR A 7 -1.10 -26.04 -4.41
N GLY A 8 -1.61 -25.13 -3.58
CA GLY A 8 -0.88 -23.92 -3.17
C GLY A 8 -0.77 -22.86 -4.27
N GLU A 9 -1.37 -23.09 -5.43
CA GLU A 9 -1.28 -22.17 -6.58
C GLU A 9 -2.48 -21.24 -6.64
N PRO A 10 -2.30 -19.94 -6.97
CA PRO A 10 -3.40 -19.00 -7.13
C PRO A 10 -4.43 -19.47 -8.16
N GLN A 11 -5.68 -19.10 -7.94
CA GLN A 11 -6.80 -19.43 -8.83
C GLN A 11 -7.49 -18.14 -9.30
N ASN A 12 -6.68 -17.14 -9.61
CA ASN A 12 -7.12 -15.84 -10.11
C ASN A 12 -7.52 -15.89 -11.59
N GLU A 13 -7.91 -14.75 -12.15
CA GLU A 13 -8.32 -14.65 -13.55
C GLU A 13 -7.19 -14.95 -14.55
N ALA A 14 -5.94 -14.79 -14.17
CA ALA A 14 -4.78 -15.11 -15.02
C ALA A 14 -4.60 -16.62 -15.25
N LYS A 15 -5.22 -17.48 -14.45
CA LYS A 15 -5.38 -18.96 -14.52
C LYS A 15 -4.16 -19.81 -14.92
N THR A 16 -3.00 -19.21 -15.12
CA THR A 16 -1.80 -19.85 -15.69
C THR A 16 -0.53 -19.58 -14.90
N GLY A 17 -0.65 -19.18 -13.63
CA GLY A 17 0.51 -18.83 -12.79
C GLY A 17 1.21 -17.52 -13.24
N GLY A 18 0.54 -16.71 -14.09
CA GLY A 18 1.04 -15.40 -14.49
C GLY A 18 0.79 -14.33 -13.42
N ASP A 19 1.53 -13.25 -13.53
CA ASP A 19 1.36 -12.05 -12.71
C ASP A 19 -0.06 -11.47 -12.91
N LEU A 20 -0.84 -11.40 -11.82
CA LEU A 20 -2.19 -10.85 -11.82
C LEU A 20 -2.20 -9.40 -12.29
N PHE A 21 -1.26 -8.59 -11.79
CA PHE A 21 -1.17 -7.17 -12.14
C PHE A 21 -0.83 -6.98 -13.62
N ALA A 22 0.10 -7.77 -14.17
CA ALA A 22 0.40 -7.74 -15.59
C ALA A 22 -0.84 -8.07 -16.45
N ALA A 23 -1.67 -9.04 -16.02
CA ALA A 23 -2.89 -9.40 -16.72
C ALA A 23 -3.98 -8.32 -16.64
N VAL A 24 -4.13 -7.66 -15.48
CA VAL A 24 -5.09 -6.55 -15.28
C VAL A 24 -4.65 -5.31 -16.06
N TYR A 25 -3.36 -4.99 -16.04
CA TYR A 25 -2.80 -3.78 -16.61
C TYR A 25 -2.56 -3.86 -18.12
N ALA A 26 -2.66 -5.04 -18.73
CA ALA A 26 -2.57 -5.21 -20.19
C ALA A 26 -3.72 -4.53 -20.97
N ASP A 27 -4.88 -4.33 -20.33
CA ASP A 27 -6.04 -3.66 -20.91
C ASP A 27 -6.26 -2.30 -20.21
N PRO A 28 -6.15 -1.16 -20.93
CA PRO A 28 -6.31 0.17 -20.34
C PRO A 28 -7.67 0.42 -19.66
N ALA A 29 -8.75 -0.22 -20.13
CA ALA A 29 -10.07 -0.09 -19.52
C ALA A 29 -10.14 -0.84 -18.19
N ARG A 30 -9.57 -2.05 -18.12
CA ARG A 30 -9.47 -2.86 -16.90
C ARG A 30 -8.55 -2.19 -15.88
N LEU A 31 -7.41 -1.65 -16.31
CA LEU A 31 -6.50 -0.88 -15.47
C LEU A 31 -7.22 0.28 -14.79
N ARG A 32 -7.93 1.13 -15.56
CA ARG A 32 -8.69 2.25 -15.00
C ARG A 32 -9.80 1.79 -14.04
N GLN A 33 -10.48 0.70 -14.37
CA GLN A 33 -11.51 0.12 -13.49
C GLN A 33 -10.92 -0.38 -12.19
N PHE A 34 -9.78 -1.07 -12.25
CA PHE A 34 -9.06 -1.55 -11.06
C PHE A 34 -8.58 -0.38 -10.19
N ALA A 35 -7.91 0.62 -10.77
CA ALA A 35 -7.42 1.79 -10.04
C ALA A 35 -8.56 2.53 -9.31
N ARG A 36 -9.72 2.72 -9.97
CA ARG A 36 -10.92 3.30 -9.34
C ARG A 36 -11.49 2.44 -8.23
N ALA A 37 -11.46 1.12 -8.38
CA ALA A 37 -11.91 0.20 -7.32
C ALA A 37 -11.02 0.33 -6.08
N MET A 38 -9.70 0.41 -6.26
CA MET A 38 -8.73 0.62 -5.18
C MET A 38 -8.92 1.97 -4.49
N THR A 39 -9.23 3.05 -5.24
CA THR A 39 -9.62 4.34 -4.65
C THR A 39 -10.86 4.20 -3.76
N GLY A 40 -11.87 3.46 -4.21
CA GLY A 40 -13.07 3.21 -3.40
C GLY A 40 -12.79 2.43 -2.13
N VAL A 41 -11.94 1.40 -2.21
CA VAL A 41 -11.49 0.59 -1.04
C VAL A 41 -10.72 1.44 -0.05
N SER A 42 -9.78 2.27 -0.53
CA SER A 42 -8.87 3.06 0.29
C SER A 42 -9.47 4.36 0.83
N ALA A 43 -10.61 4.82 0.34
CA ALA A 43 -11.15 6.15 0.65
C ALA A 43 -11.31 6.42 2.16
N GLY A 44 -11.87 5.46 2.89
CA GLY A 44 -12.05 5.57 4.35
C GLY A 44 -10.73 5.61 5.11
N ALA A 45 -9.79 4.75 4.73
CA ALA A 45 -8.46 4.69 5.32
C ALA A 45 -7.65 5.96 5.00
N ALA A 46 -7.70 6.46 3.76
CA ALA A 46 -7.02 7.69 3.34
C ALA A 46 -7.51 8.92 4.12
N ALA A 47 -8.83 9.07 4.30
CA ALA A 47 -9.40 10.15 5.10
C ALA A 47 -8.99 10.05 6.58
N ALA A 48 -9.01 8.85 7.15
CA ALA A 48 -8.57 8.62 8.52
C ALA A 48 -7.07 8.86 8.70
N LEU A 49 -6.25 8.45 7.74
CA LEU A 49 -4.80 8.67 7.73
C LEU A 49 -4.48 10.16 7.68
N ALA A 50 -5.14 10.91 6.81
CA ALA A 50 -4.99 12.37 6.75
C ALA A 50 -5.34 13.06 8.09
N ALA A 51 -6.33 12.54 8.82
CA ALA A 51 -6.77 13.13 10.08
C ALA A 51 -5.93 12.70 11.30
N LYS A 52 -5.42 11.45 11.32
CA LYS A 52 -4.83 10.85 12.55
C LYS A 52 -3.31 10.94 12.59
N PHE A 53 -2.65 10.84 11.45
CA PHE A 53 -1.18 10.90 11.42
C PHE A 53 -0.68 12.35 11.60
N PRO A 54 0.42 12.59 12.34
CA PRO A 54 0.89 13.94 12.67
C PRO A 54 1.63 14.62 11.52
N TRP A 55 0.96 14.87 10.40
CA TRP A 55 1.51 15.45 9.16
C TRP A 55 2.24 16.78 9.36
N GLY A 56 1.90 17.56 10.40
CA GLY A 56 2.58 18.82 10.69
C GLY A 56 4.08 18.70 11.01
N ARG A 57 4.61 17.48 11.14
CA ARG A 57 6.04 17.20 11.37
C ARG A 57 6.81 16.88 10.08
N TYR A 58 6.12 16.70 8.97
CA TYR A 58 6.64 16.19 7.71
C TYR A 58 6.29 17.13 6.57
N HIS A 59 7.06 17.10 5.49
CA HIS A 59 6.86 17.96 4.32
C HIS A 59 6.60 17.20 3.04
N THR A 60 7.15 15.99 2.93
CA THR A 60 7.05 15.18 1.73
C THR A 60 6.46 13.80 2.01
N LEU A 61 5.64 13.32 1.07
CA LEU A 61 5.11 11.96 1.10
C LEU A 61 5.35 11.24 -0.23
N LEU A 62 5.49 9.92 -0.17
CA LEU A 62 5.46 9.03 -1.33
C LEU A 62 4.51 7.87 -1.04
N ASP A 63 3.51 7.69 -1.88
CA ASP A 63 2.61 6.53 -1.85
C ASP A 63 3.16 5.46 -2.80
N VAL A 64 3.54 4.32 -2.27
CA VAL A 64 4.18 3.21 -3.00
C VAL A 64 3.11 2.19 -3.36
N GLY A 65 2.92 1.94 -4.67
CA GLY A 65 1.76 1.22 -5.20
C GLY A 65 0.52 2.12 -5.22
N CYS A 66 0.69 3.35 -5.71
CA CYS A 66 -0.28 4.44 -5.54
C CYS A 66 -1.54 4.34 -6.41
N ALA A 67 -1.58 3.46 -7.40
CA ALA A 67 -2.65 3.37 -8.39
C ALA A 67 -2.99 4.75 -9.01
N GLU A 68 -4.21 5.28 -8.83
CA GLU A 68 -4.56 6.62 -9.35
C GLU A 68 -4.21 7.77 -8.38
N GLY A 69 -3.62 7.48 -7.20
CA GLY A 69 -3.14 8.52 -6.28
C GLY A 69 -4.17 9.04 -5.28
N ALA A 70 -5.16 8.24 -4.90
CA ALA A 70 -6.21 8.67 -3.96
C ALA A 70 -5.65 9.06 -2.58
N VAL A 71 -4.65 8.34 -2.08
CA VAL A 71 -4.05 8.60 -0.76
C VAL A 71 -3.26 9.91 -0.76
N PRO A 72 -2.28 10.15 -1.66
CA PRO A 72 -1.56 11.41 -1.68
C PRO A 72 -2.48 12.60 -1.96
N VAL A 73 -3.50 12.47 -2.81
CA VAL A 73 -4.49 13.52 -3.04
C VAL A 73 -5.25 13.87 -1.75
N GLN A 74 -5.78 12.87 -1.04
CA GLN A 74 -6.52 13.11 0.21
C GLN A 74 -5.66 13.78 1.28
N ILE A 75 -4.40 13.38 1.41
CA ILE A 75 -3.45 14.00 2.35
C ILE A 75 -3.12 15.43 1.93
N ALA A 76 -2.82 15.67 0.65
CA ALA A 76 -2.48 16.99 0.14
C ALA A 76 -3.66 17.99 0.23
N LEU A 77 -4.91 17.55 0.05
CA LEU A 77 -6.11 18.35 0.27
C LEU A 77 -6.27 18.76 1.74
N SER A 78 -5.92 17.86 2.66
CA SER A 78 -6.04 18.11 4.10
C SER A 78 -4.88 18.92 4.67
N HIS A 79 -3.71 18.91 4.01
CA HIS A 79 -2.45 19.52 4.48
C HIS A 79 -1.77 20.27 3.35
N GLU A 80 -1.99 21.59 3.26
CA GLU A 80 -1.51 22.43 2.17
C GLU A 80 0.03 22.45 2.00
N HIS A 81 0.77 22.22 3.09
CA HIS A 81 2.24 22.21 3.09
C HIS A 81 2.86 20.91 2.57
N ILE A 82 2.06 19.81 2.46
CA ILE A 82 2.56 18.54 1.99
C ILE A 82 2.70 18.53 0.46
N THR A 83 3.85 18.06 0.00
CA THR A 83 4.17 17.77 -1.41
C THR A 83 4.64 16.33 -1.54
N GLY A 84 4.87 15.85 -2.77
CA GLY A 84 5.37 14.49 -3.01
C GLY A 84 4.69 13.82 -4.17
N GLY A 85 4.14 12.63 -3.98
CA GLY A 85 3.43 11.95 -5.08
C GLY A 85 3.23 10.46 -4.87
N GLY A 86 3.20 9.75 -6.00
CA GLY A 86 3.03 8.30 -6.05
C GLY A 86 4.17 7.63 -6.81
N PHE A 87 4.45 6.39 -6.44
CA PHE A 87 5.38 5.50 -7.13
C PHE A 87 4.64 4.23 -7.54
N ASP A 88 4.65 3.94 -8.83
CA ASP A 88 3.99 2.75 -9.37
C ASP A 88 4.54 2.38 -10.76
N LEU A 89 4.08 1.27 -11.32
CA LEU A 89 4.47 0.85 -12.67
C LEU A 89 4.14 1.94 -13.71
N PRO A 90 4.99 2.14 -14.74
CA PRO A 90 4.86 3.25 -15.71
C PRO A 90 3.49 3.33 -16.40
N VAL A 91 2.80 2.21 -16.53
CA VAL A 91 1.48 2.15 -17.18
C VAL A 91 0.38 2.90 -16.40
N LEU A 92 0.61 3.19 -15.10
CA LEU A 92 -0.31 3.94 -14.25
C LEU A 92 -0.12 5.46 -14.30
N GLU A 93 0.98 5.95 -14.87
CA GLU A 93 1.29 7.39 -14.95
C GLU A 93 0.11 8.23 -15.49
N PRO A 94 -0.50 7.91 -16.66
CA PRO A 94 -1.60 8.72 -17.17
C PRO A 94 -2.85 8.71 -16.27
N VAL A 95 -3.05 7.62 -15.53
CA VAL A 95 -4.22 7.47 -14.63
C VAL A 95 -4.02 8.31 -13.37
N PHE A 96 -2.80 8.31 -12.84
CA PHE A 96 -2.41 9.14 -11.70
C PHE A 96 -2.47 10.62 -12.04
N GLU A 97 -1.89 11.04 -13.18
CA GLU A 97 -1.89 12.42 -13.62
C GLU A 97 -3.31 12.97 -13.84
N ASP A 98 -4.17 12.20 -14.55
CA ASP A 98 -5.58 12.55 -14.76
C ASP A 98 -6.31 12.76 -13.43
N TYR A 99 -6.08 11.89 -12.44
CA TYR A 99 -6.73 11.96 -11.14
C TYR A 99 -6.22 13.15 -10.32
N VAL A 100 -4.91 13.34 -10.19
CA VAL A 100 -4.28 14.43 -9.45
C VAL A 100 -4.68 15.80 -10.04
N GLU A 101 -4.70 15.93 -11.38
CA GLU A 101 -5.09 17.16 -12.05
C GLU A 101 -6.56 17.50 -11.84
N SER A 102 -7.45 16.51 -11.70
CA SER A 102 -8.86 16.72 -11.39
C SER A 102 -9.09 17.46 -10.05
N PHE A 103 -8.08 17.45 -9.16
CA PHE A 103 -8.06 18.18 -7.88
C PHE A 103 -7.17 19.44 -7.92
N ASN A 104 -6.59 19.79 -9.08
CA ASN A 104 -5.63 20.89 -9.26
C ASN A 104 -4.38 20.73 -8.38
N LEU A 105 -3.88 19.53 -8.23
CA LEU A 105 -2.71 19.20 -7.39
C LEU A 105 -1.45 18.83 -8.18
N GLY A 106 -1.45 18.94 -9.52
CA GLY A 106 -0.32 18.58 -10.38
C GLY A 106 0.97 19.36 -10.11
N ASN A 107 0.88 20.52 -9.46
CA ASN A 107 2.05 21.30 -9.01
C ASN A 107 2.62 20.84 -7.65
N ARG A 108 1.94 19.91 -6.95
CA ARG A 108 2.33 19.42 -5.62
C ARG A 108 2.60 17.94 -5.58
N LEU A 109 1.92 17.18 -6.43
CA LEU A 109 2.01 15.71 -6.48
C LEU A 109 2.49 15.27 -7.85
N GLN A 110 3.54 14.43 -7.87
CA GLN A 110 4.16 13.93 -9.09
C GLN A 110 4.14 12.40 -9.12
N PHE A 111 4.12 11.84 -10.32
CA PHE A 111 4.28 10.41 -10.51
C PHE A 111 5.76 10.05 -10.65
N HIS A 112 6.15 8.96 -10.03
CA HIS A 112 7.46 8.34 -10.15
C HIS A 112 7.29 6.92 -10.70
N ALA A 113 7.68 6.72 -11.95
CA ALA A 113 7.56 5.41 -12.60
C ALA A 113 8.65 4.45 -12.11
N GLY A 114 8.27 3.22 -11.74
CA GLY A 114 9.22 2.17 -11.36
C GLY A 114 8.54 0.92 -10.84
N ASP A 115 9.34 -0.13 -10.70
CA ASP A 115 8.96 -1.38 -10.05
C ASP A 115 9.60 -1.41 -8.65
N PHE A 116 8.80 -1.45 -7.60
CA PHE A 116 9.30 -1.41 -6.22
C PHE A 116 10.18 -2.62 -5.84
N PHE A 117 10.17 -3.70 -6.61
CA PHE A 117 11.14 -4.79 -6.43
C PHE A 117 12.46 -4.52 -7.16
N ALA A 118 12.41 -3.99 -8.38
CA ALA A 118 13.60 -3.78 -9.21
C ALA A 118 14.30 -2.44 -8.94
N ASP A 119 13.52 -1.36 -8.78
CA ASP A 119 14.03 0.01 -8.72
C ASP A 119 14.14 0.52 -7.27
N PRO A 120 15.05 1.48 -6.97
CA PRO A 120 15.08 2.14 -5.68
C PRO A 120 13.83 3.01 -5.50
N LEU A 121 13.32 3.10 -4.27
CA LEU A 121 12.24 4.02 -3.94
C LEU A 121 12.78 5.46 -3.85
N PRO A 122 12.08 6.46 -4.41
CA PRO A 122 12.38 7.86 -4.16
C PRO A 122 12.31 8.21 -2.67
N SER A 123 13.19 9.10 -2.21
CA SER A 123 13.19 9.52 -0.82
C SER A 123 12.05 10.51 -0.53
N ALA A 124 11.39 10.33 0.63
CA ALA A 124 10.40 11.24 1.18
C ALA A 124 10.41 11.15 2.71
N ASP A 125 9.84 12.15 3.41
CA ASP A 125 9.73 12.13 4.87
C ASP A 125 8.80 11.02 5.35
N VAL A 126 7.76 10.73 4.56
CA VAL A 126 6.78 9.68 4.84
C VAL A 126 6.58 8.81 3.60
N LEU A 127 6.74 7.50 3.75
CA LEU A 127 6.30 6.54 2.77
C LEU A 127 5.00 5.89 3.23
N VAL A 128 4.08 5.68 2.29
CA VAL A 128 2.82 4.97 2.54
C VAL A 128 2.78 3.73 1.66
N MET A 129 2.35 2.60 2.20
CA MET A 129 2.03 1.37 1.48
C MET A 129 0.65 0.90 1.92
N GLY A 130 -0.35 1.10 1.10
CA GLY A 130 -1.72 0.71 1.39
C GLY A 130 -2.19 -0.45 0.53
N HIS A 131 -2.61 -1.55 1.15
CA HIS A 131 -3.01 -2.77 0.45
C HIS A 131 -1.92 -3.29 -0.49
N ILE A 132 -0.66 -3.26 -0.04
CA ILE A 132 0.52 -3.68 -0.79
C ILE A 132 1.17 -4.92 -0.17
N LEU A 133 1.49 -4.88 1.13
CA LEU A 133 2.26 -5.98 1.71
C LEU A 133 1.51 -7.30 1.69
N HIS A 134 0.19 -7.27 1.83
CA HIS A 134 -0.61 -8.49 1.86
C HIS A 134 -0.57 -9.31 0.54
N ASP A 135 -0.23 -8.69 -0.58
CA ASP A 135 -0.14 -9.37 -1.88
C ASP A 135 1.08 -10.31 -2.01
N TRP A 136 2.08 -10.15 -1.15
CA TRP A 136 3.41 -10.74 -1.30
C TRP A 136 3.70 -11.80 -0.24
N ASN A 137 4.63 -12.71 -0.54
CA ASN A 137 5.15 -13.66 0.43
C ASN A 137 6.06 -12.99 1.48
N MET A 138 6.52 -13.73 2.49
CA MET A 138 7.25 -13.16 3.62
C MET A 138 8.60 -12.55 3.23
N ASP A 139 9.33 -13.17 2.31
CA ASP A 139 10.63 -12.68 1.88
C ASP A 139 10.48 -11.36 1.09
N GLU A 140 9.47 -11.28 0.23
CA GLU A 140 9.11 -10.09 -0.53
C GLU A 140 8.65 -8.94 0.37
N LYS A 141 7.81 -9.22 1.39
CA LYS A 141 7.42 -8.23 2.41
C LYS A 141 8.64 -7.61 3.08
N LEU A 142 9.62 -8.42 3.49
CA LEU A 142 10.84 -7.95 4.14
C LEU A 142 11.74 -7.14 3.18
N VAL A 143 11.78 -7.49 1.90
CA VAL A 143 12.48 -6.70 0.89
C VAL A 143 11.85 -5.30 0.78
N LEU A 144 10.52 -5.21 0.67
CA LEU A 144 9.81 -3.93 0.58
C LEU A 144 10.02 -3.05 1.82
N LEU A 145 9.92 -3.64 3.02
CA LEU A 145 10.14 -2.91 4.26
C LEU A 145 11.56 -2.37 4.39
N ARG A 146 12.59 -3.13 3.99
CA ARG A 146 14.00 -2.68 3.98
C ARG A 146 14.22 -1.57 2.97
N LYS A 147 13.68 -1.70 1.76
CA LYS A 147 13.75 -0.65 0.72
C LYS A 147 13.09 0.65 1.20
N ALA A 148 11.94 0.55 1.87
CA ALA A 148 11.29 1.70 2.47
C ALA A 148 12.14 2.33 3.58
N HIS A 149 12.72 1.52 4.46
CA HIS A 149 13.64 2.00 5.48
C HIS A 149 14.83 2.73 4.87
N ASP A 150 15.46 2.18 3.83
CA ASP A 150 16.63 2.78 3.17
C ASP A 150 16.30 4.12 2.51
N ALA A 151 15.11 4.25 1.91
CA ALA A 151 14.66 5.46 1.22
C ALA A 151 14.29 6.61 2.18
N LEU A 152 13.92 6.31 3.42
CA LEU A 152 13.53 7.30 4.42
C LEU A 152 14.75 8.04 5.00
N PRO A 153 14.66 9.34 5.30
CA PRO A 153 15.62 10.05 6.15
C PRO A 153 15.49 9.62 7.62
N ASP A 154 16.48 9.94 8.44
CA ASP A 154 16.41 9.76 9.89
C ASP A 154 15.20 10.53 10.46
N GLY A 155 14.39 9.85 11.27
CA GLY A 155 13.13 10.38 11.79
C GLY A 155 11.97 10.32 10.79
N GLY A 156 12.18 9.82 9.58
CA GLY A 156 11.13 9.55 8.60
C GLY A 156 10.22 8.41 9.02
N ALA A 157 9.03 8.33 8.44
CA ALA A 157 8.01 7.35 8.80
C ALA A 157 7.61 6.46 7.63
N LEU A 158 7.49 5.16 7.86
CA LEU A 158 6.74 4.25 7.00
C LEU A 158 5.37 3.99 7.60
N ILE A 159 4.34 4.13 6.80
CA ILE A 159 2.96 3.76 7.13
C ILE A 159 2.54 2.63 6.22
N ILE A 160 2.25 1.47 6.78
CA ILE A 160 1.52 0.42 6.06
C ILE A 160 0.08 0.40 6.59
N TYR A 161 -0.91 0.31 5.71
CA TYR A 161 -2.30 0.15 6.16
C TYR A 161 -3.02 -0.92 5.34
N GLU A 162 -3.76 -1.77 6.04
CA GLU A 162 -4.49 -2.91 5.50
C GLU A 162 -5.59 -3.33 6.47
N ALA A 163 -6.38 -4.31 6.10
CA ALA A 163 -7.34 -4.94 6.99
C ALA A 163 -6.62 -5.81 8.05
N ILE A 164 -5.79 -5.16 8.87
CA ILE A 164 -4.91 -5.81 9.86
C ILE A 164 -5.72 -6.73 10.77
N ILE A 165 -5.32 -7.99 10.85
CA ILE A 165 -5.94 -8.99 11.71
C ILE A 165 -5.59 -8.69 13.16
N ASP A 166 -6.56 -8.81 14.08
CA ASP A 166 -6.27 -8.71 15.50
C ASP A 166 -5.34 -9.84 15.97
N ASP A 167 -4.49 -9.55 16.96
CA ASP A 167 -3.41 -10.47 17.39
C ASP A 167 -3.97 -11.84 17.87
N GLU A 168 -5.20 -11.88 18.36
CA GLU A 168 -5.88 -13.12 18.76
C GLU A 168 -6.61 -13.85 17.61
N ARG A 169 -6.68 -13.23 16.41
CA ARG A 169 -7.36 -13.72 15.20
C ARG A 169 -8.84 -14.07 15.42
N ARG A 170 -9.59 -13.20 16.12
CA ARG A 170 -10.97 -13.44 16.54
C ARG A 170 -11.96 -12.35 16.17
N ALA A 171 -11.52 -11.11 16.01
CA ALA A 171 -12.40 -9.95 15.92
C ALA A 171 -12.52 -9.40 14.49
N ASN A 172 -11.42 -9.17 13.78
CA ASN A 172 -11.48 -8.65 12.41
C ASN A 172 -11.76 -9.76 11.38
N ALA A 173 -13.04 -10.13 11.27
CA ALA A 173 -13.48 -11.14 10.31
C ALA A 173 -13.17 -10.75 8.85
N PHE A 174 -13.19 -9.44 8.53
CA PHE A 174 -12.87 -8.98 7.19
C PHE A 174 -11.39 -9.24 6.86
N GLY A 175 -10.45 -8.93 7.77
CA GLY A 175 -9.03 -9.23 7.57
C GLY A 175 -8.76 -10.74 7.40
N LEU A 176 -9.46 -11.58 8.17
CA LEU A 176 -9.36 -13.05 8.00
C LEU A 176 -9.87 -13.52 6.64
N LEU A 177 -10.98 -12.94 6.14
CA LEU A 177 -11.52 -13.23 4.81
C LEU A 177 -10.61 -12.68 3.71
N MET A 178 -10.03 -11.50 3.91
CA MET A 178 -9.08 -10.92 2.96
C MET A 178 -7.83 -11.80 2.83
N SER A 179 -7.32 -12.35 3.93
CA SER A 179 -6.20 -13.30 3.87
C SER A 179 -6.52 -14.55 3.05
N LEU A 180 -7.76 -15.04 3.10
CA LEU A 180 -8.22 -16.12 2.21
C LEU A 180 -8.35 -15.66 0.76
N ASN A 181 -8.71 -14.38 0.53
CA ASN A 181 -8.74 -13.82 -0.81
C ASN A 181 -7.32 -13.74 -1.40
N MET A 182 -6.35 -13.24 -0.64
CA MET A 182 -4.94 -13.20 -1.07
C MET A 182 -4.41 -14.58 -1.44
N LEU A 183 -4.75 -15.62 -0.69
CA LEU A 183 -4.40 -17.00 -1.03
C LEU A 183 -4.95 -17.43 -2.41
N VAL A 184 -6.12 -16.90 -2.82
CA VAL A 184 -6.72 -17.19 -4.14
C VAL A 184 -6.09 -16.34 -5.24
N GLU A 185 -5.79 -15.07 -4.95
CA GLU A 185 -5.41 -14.08 -5.96
C GLU A 185 -3.90 -14.03 -6.23
N THR A 186 -3.06 -14.23 -5.21
CA THR A 186 -1.62 -13.95 -5.29
C THR A 186 -0.77 -15.17 -4.94
N PRO A 187 0.43 -15.31 -5.52
CA PRO A 187 1.36 -16.39 -5.16
C PRO A 187 2.03 -16.10 -3.80
N GLY A 188 1.45 -16.63 -2.73
CA GLY A 188 2.02 -16.52 -1.38
C GLY A 188 1.64 -15.28 -0.59
N GLY A 189 0.68 -14.47 -1.07
CA GLY A 189 0.15 -13.34 -0.31
C GLY A 189 -0.72 -13.78 0.87
N PHE A 190 -0.75 -12.98 1.92
CA PHE A 190 -1.55 -13.19 3.12
C PHE A 190 -1.62 -11.91 3.96
N ASP A 191 -2.76 -11.72 4.65
CA ASP A 191 -2.91 -10.69 5.67
C ASP A 191 -2.32 -11.16 7.01
N TYR A 192 -1.99 -10.21 7.88
CA TYR A 192 -1.19 -10.43 9.07
C TYR A 192 -1.73 -9.65 10.27
N THR A 193 -1.20 -9.96 11.46
CA THR A 193 -1.59 -9.28 12.69
C THR A 193 -0.78 -7.98 12.89
N GLY A 194 -1.29 -7.09 13.74
CA GLY A 194 -0.55 -5.90 14.14
C GLY A 194 0.79 -6.22 14.82
N ALA A 195 0.85 -7.30 15.59
CA ALA A 195 2.10 -7.81 16.20
C ALA A 195 3.10 -8.26 15.13
N ASP A 196 2.64 -8.95 14.07
CA ASP A 196 3.48 -9.36 12.96
C ASP A 196 4.06 -8.14 12.22
N GLY A 197 3.22 -7.16 11.86
CA GLY A 197 3.66 -5.94 11.17
C GLY A 197 4.71 -5.17 11.96
N ARG A 198 4.51 -5.00 13.28
CA ARG A 198 5.52 -4.36 14.14
C ARG A 198 6.83 -5.13 14.18
N ARG A 199 6.77 -6.45 14.31
CA ARG A 199 7.98 -7.30 14.32
C ARG A 199 8.76 -7.17 13.02
N TRP A 200 8.10 -7.23 11.87
CA TRP A 200 8.76 -7.12 10.57
C TRP A 200 9.36 -5.73 10.33
N MET A 201 8.69 -4.67 10.78
CA MET A 201 9.29 -3.33 10.75
C MET A 201 10.58 -3.26 11.59
N GLN A 202 10.58 -3.85 12.80
CA GLN A 202 11.79 -3.92 13.62
C GLN A 202 12.91 -4.75 12.96
N GLU A 203 12.57 -5.88 12.33
CA GLU A 203 13.52 -6.69 11.54
C GLU A 203 14.08 -5.94 10.33
N ALA A 204 13.31 -5.01 9.76
CA ALA A 204 13.73 -4.15 8.66
C ALA A 204 14.58 -2.94 9.11
N GLY A 205 14.70 -2.68 10.43
CA GLY A 205 15.56 -1.62 10.98
C GLY A 205 14.82 -0.44 11.62
N PHE A 206 13.47 -0.40 11.59
CA PHE A 206 12.71 0.67 12.24
C PHE A 206 12.86 0.62 13.77
N GLY A 207 13.13 1.78 14.39
CA GLY A 207 13.36 1.88 15.83
C GLY A 207 12.08 1.72 16.65
N GLU A 208 11.02 2.39 16.24
CA GLU A 208 9.70 2.33 16.87
C GLU A 208 8.65 1.85 15.88
N ALA A 209 7.76 0.97 16.32
CA ALA A 209 6.63 0.55 15.52
C ALA A 209 5.36 0.46 16.38
N ARG A 210 4.27 1.09 15.92
CA ARG A 210 2.96 1.09 16.59
C ARG A 210 1.84 0.73 15.63
N VAL A 211 0.75 0.24 16.18
CA VAL A 211 -0.50 -0.04 15.45
C VAL A 211 -1.55 0.96 15.88
N GLU A 212 -2.31 1.49 14.92
CA GLU A 212 -3.42 2.39 15.18
C GLU A 212 -4.57 2.09 14.22
N HIS A 213 -5.79 1.97 14.74
CA HIS A 213 -6.97 1.76 13.93
C HIS A 213 -7.28 3.00 13.07
N LEU A 214 -7.58 2.79 11.78
CA LEU A 214 -7.98 3.85 10.85
C LEU A 214 -9.50 3.96 10.72
N ALA A 215 -10.08 3.10 9.92
CA ALA A 215 -11.50 3.13 9.62
C ALA A 215 -11.99 1.73 9.20
N GLY A 216 -13.22 1.37 9.57
CA GLY A 216 -13.78 0.06 9.19
C GLY A 216 -12.89 -1.10 9.61
N PRO A 217 -12.47 -1.96 8.68
CA PRO A 217 -11.54 -3.06 8.99
C PRO A 217 -10.08 -2.63 9.04
N ASP A 218 -9.75 -1.42 8.54
CA ASP A 218 -8.36 -1.01 8.29
C ASP A 218 -7.69 -0.42 9.52
N SER A 219 -6.45 -0.80 9.71
CA SER A 219 -5.52 -0.22 10.69
C SER A 219 -4.19 0.10 10.01
N MET A 220 -3.45 1.05 10.55
CA MET A 220 -2.08 1.34 10.13
C MET A 220 -1.07 0.76 11.11
N VAL A 221 0.07 0.32 10.56
CA VAL A 221 1.30 0.08 11.31
C VAL A 221 2.29 1.16 10.89
N VAL A 222 2.77 1.92 11.87
CA VAL A 222 3.68 3.04 11.63
C VAL A 222 5.05 2.69 12.21
N GLY A 223 6.07 2.72 11.37
CA GLY A 223 7.48 2.57 11.76
C GLY A 223 8.23 3.89 11.61
N ILE A 224 9.08 4.24 12.56
CA ILE A 224 9.96 5.43 12.51
C ILE A 224 11.41 4.95 12.34
N LYS A 225 12.11 5.53 11.37
CA LYS A 225 13.53 5.26 11.13
C LYS A 225 14.42 5.96 12.16
#